data_20f91fa0a4c5424ce7d096b153e1fe7e
#
_entry.id   20f91fa0a4c5424ce7d096b153e1fe7e
#
_cell.length_a   1.000
_cell.length_b   1.000
_cell.length_c   1.000
_cell.angle_alpha   90.00
_cell.angle_beta   90.00
_cell.angle_gamma   90.00
#
_symmetry.space_group_name_H-M   'P 1'
#
loop_
_entity.id
_entity.type
_entity.pdbx_description
1 polymer ?
#
loop_
_entity_poly.entity_id
_entity_poly.type
_entity_poly.pdbx_seq_one_letter_code
_entity_poly.pdbx_strand_id
1 'polypeptide(L)'
;MVHFLIFLFILFWNCLPTKVLGIAAPKNIDYWIHSLLKIPDFLLQNNDPLHTDSQSDSELDWTLLIGTEHAQTESKGIAVDQNGFIYVVGQTNGGVYIPRPIGTKDLILGKYDSHKNTIWTQQIGAPNVELNVSAMVVDRNGNVYVTGSTGNNGFFSNQLRSSEDMFLIKFNSDGTRGWITQAGPQEKESRTTPTSISIDTSGNIFVVGNSSGPFGGPELGANGFISKFDPQGNQTWVKQLFIARFIQISTRGVAFDRVRDIYVTGSGDANFETNTEINDFGAENLFIFKYDNDNGNKQFFAQLSFPSRSIESNTITVDTLGNVFVGGNSNADFRSGANGTSHLATLVKYNSLGHLQWIQQLGPAQSQDPQNNYHTAIFSLDTDDKGNIYSIGTTNGNILNVYERPTGIQDLFFTKHNPSGELIWSRQIGTPNRFKIGNGITHDLNGNLYYVGNHIHGEAAMRDIDIFIAKYK
;
A
#
# COMPACT_ATOMS: atom_id res chain seq x y z
N MET A 1 39.22 -14.99 -17.93
CA MET A 1 39.63 -16.42 -17.97
C MET A 1 38.54 -17.35 -17.44
N VAL A 2 37.88 -17.05 -16.32
CA VAL A 2 36.77 -17.87 -15.77
C VAL A 2 35.54 -17.85 -16.67
N HIS A 3 35.18 -16.72 -17.26
CA HIS A 3 34.03 -16.59 -18.17
C HIS A 3 34.18 -17.38 -19.47
N PHE A 4 35.40 -17.55 -19.95
CA PHE A 4 35.69 -18.30 -21.15
C PHE A 4 35.58 -19.81 -20.93
N LEU A 5 35.94 -20.29 -19.75
CA LEU A 5 35.82 -21.69 -19.35
C LEU A 5 34.34 -22.12 -19.15
N ILE A 6 33.51 -21.25 -18.63
CA ILE A 6 32.05 -21.51 -18.46
C ILE A 6 31.35 -21.58 -19.82
N PHE A 7 31.74 -20.71 -20.76
CA PHE A 7 31.15 -20.72 -22.12
C PHE A 7 31.56 -21.98 -22.90
N LEU A 8 32.79 -22.47 -22.70
CA LEU A 8 33.25 -23.74 -23.29
C LEU A 8 32.52 -24.96 -22.69
N PHE A 9 32.20 -24.95 -21.40
CA PHE A 9 31.49 -26.05 -20.74
C PHE A 9 30.02 -26.16 -21.20
N ILE A 10 29.37 -25.03 -21.43
CA ILE A 10 28.00 -24.97 -21.96
C ILE A 10 27.94 -25.42 -23.44
N LEU A 11 28.96 -25.04 -24.25
CA LEU A 11 29.06 -25.47 -25.65
C LEU A 11 29.33 -26.96 -25.80
N PHE A 12 30.18 -27.57 -24.93
CA PHE A 12 30.45 -29.00 -24.96
C PHE A 12 29.29 -29.87 -24.47
N TRP A 13 28.48 -29.36 -23.52
CA TRP A 13 27.33 -30.11 -23.01
C TRP A 13 26.20 -30.24 -24.03
N ASN A 14 26.01 -29.26 -24.88
CA ASN A 14 25.00 -29.30 -25.95
C ASN A 14 25.38 -30.14 -27.18
N CYS A 15 26.64 -30.61 -27.28
CA CYS A 15 27.12 -31.41 -28.38
C CYS A 15 27.26 -32.91 -28.09
N LEU A 16 26.97 -33.39 -26.86
CA LEU A 16 27.03 -34.80 -26.53
C LEU A 16 25.62 -35.45 -26.55
N PRO A 17 25.43 -36.54 -27.27
CA PRO A 17 24.14 -37.23 -27.27
C PRO A 17 23.83 -37.81 -25.90
N THR A 18 22.67 -37.48 -25.36
CA THR A 18 22.15 -37.79 -24.02
C THR A 18 22.04 -39.28 -23.65
N LYS A 19 22.51 -40.20 -24.48
CA LYS A 19 22.41 -41.64 -24.27
C LYS A 19 23.62 -42.33 -23.64
N VAL A 20 24.72 -41.61 -23.38
CA VAL A 20 25.97 -42.27 -22.97
C VAL A 20 26.19 -42.34 -21.46
N LEU A 21 25.51 -41.57 -20.65
CA LEU A 21 25.79 -41.48 -19.20
C LEU A 21 24.65 -41.83 -18.24
N GLY A 22 23.47 -42.18 -18.70
CA GLY A 22 22.34 -42.63 -17.82
C GLY A 22 21.91 -41.62 -16.76
N ILE A 23 22.36 -40.36 -16.85
CA ILE A 23 22.03 -39.29 -15.89
C ILE A 23 21.01 -38.38 -16.59
N ALA A 24 19.81 -38.31 -16.03
CA ALA A 24 18.82 -37.35 -16.46
C ALA A 24 19.36 -35.92 -16.24
N ALA A 25 19.31 -35.07 -17.28
CA ALA A 25 19.66 -33.66 -17.14
C ALA A 25 18.81 -33.02 -16.03
N PRO A 26 19.39 -32.25 -15.11
CA PRO A 26 18.63 -31.58 -14.07
C PRO A 26 17.62 -30.63 -14.70
N LYS A 27 16.37 -30.71 -14.28
CA LYS A 27 15.25 -29.94 -14.86
C LYS A 27 15.33 -28.44 -14.65
N ASN A 28 16.41 -27.95 -13.99
CA ASN A 28 16.57 -26.53 -13.72
C ASN A 28 18.06 -26.16 -13.55
N ILE A 29 18.70 -25.77 -14.64
CA ILE A 29 20.11 -25.32 -14.66
C ILE A 29 20.27 -24.02 -13.88
N ASP A 30 19.25 -23.16 -13.85
CA ASP A 30 19.27 -21.87 -13.16
C ASP A 30 19.44 -22.01 -11.65
N TYR A 31 18.86 -23.06 -11.06
CA TYR A 31 19.01 -23.36 -9.63
C TYR A 31 20.47 -23.61 -9.21
N TRP A 32 21.24 -24.31 -10.05
CA TRP A 32 22.65 -24.61 -9.76
C TRP A 32 23.58 -23.42 -9.96
N ILE A 33 23.29 -22.54 -10.93
CA ILE A 33 24.05 -21.31 -11.14
C ILE A 33 23.86 -20.37 -9.95
N HIS A 34 22.62 -20.27 -9.42
CA HIS A 34 22.31 -19.49 -8.21
C HIS A 34 23.07 -19.94 -6.97
N SER A 35 23.13 -21.26 -6.74
CA SER A 35 23.80 -21.82 -5.56
C SER A 35 25.32 -21.70 -5.60
N LEU A 36 25.91 -21.70 -6.80
CA LEU A 36 27.35 -21.63 -7.00
C LEU A 36 27.93 -20.22 -7.01
N LEU A 37 27.18 -19.22 -7.49
CA LEU A 37 27.68 -17.87 -7.69
C LEU A 37 27.15 -16.85 -6.66
N LYS A 38 26.24 -17.24 -5.77
CA LYS A 38 25.56 -16.31 -4.82
C LYS A 38 25.10 -15.01 -5.50
N ILE A 39 24.62 -15.12 -6.75
CA ILE A 39 24.05 -13.98 -7.47
C ILE A 39 22.72 -13.66 -6.83
N PRO A 40 22.49 -12.44 -6.35
CA PRO A 40 21.19 -12.05 -5.80
C PRO A 40 20.07 -12.26 -6.82
N ASP A 41 18.93 -12.81 -6.38
CA ASP A 41 17.77 -13.14 -7.22
C ASP A 41 17.33 -11.99 -8.14
N PHE A 42 17.54 -10.73 -7.72
CA PHE A 42 17.14 -9.56 -8.50
C PHE A 42 17.99 -9.31 -9.76
N LEU A 43 19.25 -9.78 -9.82
CA LEU A 43 20.10 -9.61 -11.00
C LEU A 43 19.72 -10.53 -12.16
N LEU A 44 18.95 -11.59 -11.89
CA LEU A 44 18.44 -12.53 -12.91
C LEU A 44 17.09 -12.12 -13.48
N GLN A 45 16.41 -11.14 -12.89
CA GLN A 45 15.07 -10.70 -13.33
C GLN A 45 15.06 -9.89 -14.64
N ASN A 46 16.22 -9.46 -15.14
CA ASN A 46 16.30 -8.71 -16.41
C ASN A 46 16.16 -9.57 -17.67
N ASN A 47 15.93 -10.90 -17.53
CA ASN A 47 15.78 -11.82 -18.65
C ASN A 47 14.53 -12.68 -18.54
N ASP A 48 13.39 -12.13 -18.07
CA ASP A 48 12.13 -12.85 -18.07
C ASP A 48 11.52 -12.83 -19.50
N PRO A 49 11.49 -13.96 -20.24
CA PRO A 49 11.04 -14.00 -21.64
C PRO A 49 9.52 -13.95 -21.81
N LEU A 50 8.74 -13.72 -20.74
CA LEU A 50 7.28 -13.75 -20.77
C LEU A 50 6.60 -12.37 -20.85
N HIS A 51 7.33 -11.32 -21.25
CA HIS A 51 6.69 -10.10 -21.68
C HIS A 51 6.23 -10.18 -23.12
N THR A 52 5.07 -10.74 -23.34
CA THR A 52 4.33 -10.47 -24.59
C THR A 52 3.73 -9.06 -24.46
N ASP A 53 4.60 -8.06 -24.63
CA ASP A 53 4.19 -6.67 -24.72
C ASP A 53 3.49 -6.40 -26.04
N SER A 54 2.23 -6.11 -25.98
CA SER A 54 1.52 -5.47 -27.08
C SER A 54 1.33 -3.97 -26.83
N GLN A 55 2.28 -3.26 -26.17
CA GLN A 55 2.46 -1.80 -26.31
C GLN A 55 3.53 -1.25 -25.37
N SER A 56 4.46 -0.53 -25.95
CA SER A 56 5.74 -0.04 -25.46
C SER A 56 5.66 1.32 -24.76
N ASP A 57 4.90 1.53 -23.70
CA ASP A 57 4.84 2.88 -23.06
C ASP A 57 5.35 2.97 -21.63
N SER A 58 5.83 1.90 -21.02
CA SER A 58 6.49 1.99 -19.71
C SER A 58 7.62 0.96 -19.61
N GLU A 59 8.84 1.44 -19.55
CA GLU A 59 10.04 0.63 -19.41
C GLU A 59 10.61 0.75 -17.99
N LEU A 60 10.98 -0.38 -17.38
CA LEU A 60 11.67 -0.40 -16.09
C LEU A 60 13.00 0.34 -16.22
N ASP A 61 13.15 1.46 -15.53
CA ASP A 61 14.37 2.27 -15.54
C ASP A 61 15.37 1.74 -14.50
N TRP A 62 14.94 1.55 -13.26
CA TRP A 62 15.77 1.01 -12.19
C TRP A 62 14.99 0.44 -11.02
N THR A 63 15.66 -0.37 -10.22
CA THR A 63 15.18 -0.84 -8.91
C THR A 63 16.20 -0.51 -7.81
N LEU A 64 15.71 -0.39 -6.57
CA LEU A 64 16.50 -0.22 -5.36
C LEU A 64 15.94 -1.11 -4.26
N LEU A 65 16.80 -1.87 -3.57
CA LEU A 65 16.44 -2.67 -2.40
C LEU A 65 16.91 -1.98 -1.12
N ILE A 66 16.07 -2.04 -0.08
CA ILE A 66 16.35 -1.50 1.25
C ILE A 66 15.99 -2.58 2.27
N GLY A 67 16.99 -3.09 2.96
CA GLY A 67 16.84 -4.13 3.98
C GLY A 67 18.17 -4.57 4.52
N THR A 68 18.15 -5.47 5.47
CA THR A 68 19.34 -6.16 6.03
C THR A 68 19.02 -7.62 6.26
N GLU A 69 20.05 -8.47 6.19
CA GLU A 69 19.89 -9.91 6.47
C GLU A 69 19.27 -10.14 7.86
N HIS A 70 18.38 -11.10 7.93
CA HIS A 70 17.67 -11.53 9.14
C HIS A 70 16.77 -10.44 9.75
N ALA A 71 16.28 -9.50 8.94
CA ALA A 71 15.37 -8.45 9.36
C ALA A 71 14.06 -8.44 8.56
N GLN A 72 13.04 -7.88 9.16
CA GLN A 72 11.78 -7.56 8.51
C GLN A 72 11.74 -6.04 8.28
N THR A 73 11.96 -5.63 7.03
CA THR A 73 11.94 -4.23 6.62
C THR A 73 10.78 -4.02 5.66
N GLU A 74 9.70 -3.43 6.15
CA GLU A 74 8.44 -3.30 5.44
C GLU A 74 8.20 -1.87 4.96
N SER A 75 7.83 -1.70 3.69
CA SER A 75 7.38 -0.42 3.15
C SER A 75 5.96 -0.08 3.62
N LYS A 76 5.71 1.21 3.84
CA LYS A 76 4.39 1.74 4.24
C LYS A 76 3.91 2.89 3.36
N GLY A 77 4.76 3.43 2.50
CA GLY A 77 4.38 4.47 1.57
C GLY A 77 5.53 5.00 0.73
N ILE A 78 5.16 5.61 -0.37
CA ILE A 78 6.04 6.34 -1.29
C ILE A 78 5.37 7.65 -1.69
N ALA A 79 6.15 8.70 -1.88
CA ALA A 79 5.70 9.96 -2.45
C ALA A 79 6.81 10.58 -3.29
N VAL A 80 6.43 11.41 -4.25
CA VAL A 80 7.36 12.24 -5.04
C VAL A 80 6.97 13.69 -4.88
N ASP A 81 7.96 14.57 -4.59
CA ASP A 81 7.71 16.00 -4.53
C ASP A 81 7.77 16.66 -5.93
N GLN A 82 7.39 17.92 -6.01
CA GLN A 82 7.40 18.68 -7.25
C GLN A 82 8.79 18.87 -7.89
N ASN A 83 9.87 18.60 -7.15
CA ASN A 83 11.25 18.62 -7.63
C ASN A 83 11.74 17.25 -8.10
N GLY A 84 10.88 16.22 -8.05
CA GLY A 84 11.20 14.86 -8.46
C GLY A 84 12.00 14.06 -7.42
N PHE A 85 12.09 14.52 -6.15
CA PHE A 85 12.65 13.72 -5.08
C PHE A 85 11.65 12.68 -4.60
N ILE A 86 12.16 11.48 -4.38
CA ILE A 86 11.40 10.29 -3.98
C ILE A 86 11.56 10.10 -2.48
N TYR A 87 10.47 9.95 -1.77
CA TYR A 87 10.43 9.67 -0.34
C TYR A 87 9.81 8.30 -0.11
N VAL A 88 10.46 7.49 0.72
CA VAL A 88 9.97 6.16 1.08
C VAL A 88 9.98 6.02 2.59
N VAL A 89 8.85 5.63 3.15
CA VAL A 89 8.71 5.32 4.57
C VAL A 89 8.44 3.84 4.78
N GLY A 90 8.95 3.32 5.87
CA GLY A 90 8.75 1.94 6.29
C GLY A 90 9.03 1.75 7.77
N GLN A 91 9.08 0.50 8.15
CA GLN A 91 9.45 0.06 9.51
C GLN A 91 10.41 -1.13 9.43
N THR A 92 11.23 -1.30 10.46
CA THR A 92 12.21 -2.39 10.50
C THR A 92 12.47 -2.85 11.94
N ASN A 93 12.76 -4.14 12.11
CA ASN A 93 13.35 -4.68 13.33
C ASN A 93 14.87 -4.89 13.22
N GLY A 94 15.48 -4.41 12.12
CA GLY A 94 16.92 -4.48 11.85
C GLY A 94 17.61 -3.13 11.83
N GLY A 95 18.94 -3.15 11.70
CA GLY A 95 19.75 -1.96 11.49
C GLY A 95 19.91 -1.67 10.00
N VAL A 96 19.00 -0.89 9.39
CA VAL A 96 19.01 -0.59 7.95
C VAL A 96 19.90 0.61 7.64
N TYR A 97 19.72 1.72 8.36
CA TYR A 97 20.49 2.95 8.18
C TYR A 97 21.46 3.21 9.34
N ILE A 98 21.38 2.39 10.37
CA ILE A 98 22.27 2.39 11.55
C ILE A 98 22.66 0.94 11.87
N PRO A 99 23.77 0.69 12.59
CA PRO A 99 24.27 -0.67 12.79
C PRO A 99 23.36 -1.62 13.56
N ARG A 100 22.42 -1.08 14.38
CA ARG A 100 21.47 -1.87 15.19
C ARG A 100 20.16 -1.11 15.33
N PRO A 101 19.00 -1.78 15.46
CA PRO A 101 17.73 -1.14 15.77
C PRO A 101 17.80 -0.47 17.17
N ILE A 102 17.05 0.61 17.33
CA ILE A 102 16.94 1.34 18.62
C ILE A 102 15.83 0.73 19.47
N GLY A 103 14.68 0.48 18.86
CA GLY A 103 13.51 -0.14 19.47
C GLY A 103 13.34 -1.61 19.09
N THR A 104 12.19 -2.16 19.41
CA THR A 104 11.78 -3.49 18.90
C THR A 104 11.35 -3.42 17.45
N LYS A 105 10.86 -2.25 17.03
CA LYS A 105 10.57 -1.90 15.64
C LYS A 105 10.78 -0.38 15.46
N ASP A 106 11.58 -0.02 14.49
CA ASP A 106 11.95 1.36 14.19
C ASP A 106 11.23 1.85 12.93
N LEU A 107 10.94 3.15 12.87
CA LEU A 107 10.58 3.86 11.66
C LEU A 107 11.83 4.08 10.82
N ILE A 108 11.75 3.82 9.52
CA ILE A 108 12.76 4.19 8.53
C ILE A 108 12.15 5.14 7.50
N LEU A 109 12.94 6.15 7.09
CA LEU A 109 12.57 7.14 6.09
C LEU A 109 13.78 7.48 5.24
N GLY A 110 13.62 7.44 3.92
CA GLY A 110 14.67 7.78 2.95
C GLY A 110 14.19 8.78 1.92
N LYS A 111 15.07 9.72 1.55
CA LYS A 111 14.91 10.63 0.40
C LYS A 111 15.95 10.31 -0.64
N TYR A 112 15.51 10.18 -1.88
CA TYR A 112 16.32 9.80 -3.04
C TYR A 112 16.07 10.78 -4.19
N ASP A 113 17.05 10.93 -5.08
CA ASP A 113 16.83 11.61 -6.35
C ASP A 113 16.23 10.65 -7.42
N SER A 114 15.90 11.19 -8.57
CA SER A 114 15.32 10.43 -9.70
C SER A 114 16.27 9.38 -10.31
N HIS A 115 17.56 9.37 -9.91
CA HIS A 115 18.58 8.39 -10.28
C HIS A 115 18.92 7.41 -9.16
N LYS A 116 18.04 7.32 -8.14
CA LYS A 116 18.18 6.50 -6.92
C LYS A 116 19.37 6.84 -6.00
N ASN A 117 20.02 8.01 -6.18
CA ASN A 117 21.04 8.43 -5.23
C ASN A 117 20.38 8.85 -3.92
N THR A 118 20.95 8.39 -2.81
CA THR A 118 20.48 8.75 -1.48
C THR A 118 20.82 10.20 -1.17
N ILE A 119 19.82 11.01 -0.83
CA ILE A 119 20.02 12.40 -0.37
C ILE A 119 20.18 12.40 1.16
N TRP A 120 19.26 11.76 1.87
CA TRP A 120 19.37 11.52 3.31
C TRP A 120 18.50 10.32 3.72
N THR A 121 18.82 9.75 4.87
CA THR A 121 18.07 8.66 5.49
C THR A 121 17.92 8.89 6.98
N GLN A 122 16.83 8.38 7.57
CA GLN A 122 16.54 8.40 8.99
C GLN A 122 16.08 7.02 9.45
N GLN A 123 16.58 6.55 10.58
CA GLN A 123 16.04 5.43 11.34
C GLN A 123 15.80 5.90 12.77
N ILE A 124 14.55 5.79 13.22
CA ILE A 124 14.08 6.38 14.48
C ILE A 124 13.32 5.33 15.25
N GLY A 125 13.69 5.16 16.51
CA GLY A 125 13.06 4.27 17.47
C GLY A 125 13.23 4.80 18.90
N ALA A 126 12.77 4.03 19.85
CA ALA A 126 13.03 4.25 21.27
C ALA A 126 13.21 2.88 21.97
N PRO A 127 14.05 2.78 23.03
CA PRO A 127 14.30 1.50 23.71
C PRO A 127 13.00 0.84 24.19
N ASN A 128 12.81 -0.42 23.84
CA ASN A 128 11.63 -1.22 24.17
C ASN A 128 10.30 -0.69 23.63
N VAL A 129 10.34 0.17 22.59
CA VAL A 129 9.16 0.70 21.92
C VAL A 129 9.02 0.05 20.55
N GLU A 130 7.79 -0.23 20.17
CA GLU A 130 7.40 -0.65 18.84
C GLU A 130 6.71 0.51 18.13
N LEU A 131 7.28 0.95 17.00
CA LEU A 131 6.67 1.93 16.12
C LEU A 131 6.02 1.21 14.93
N ASN A 132 4.70 1.22 14.88
CA ASN A 132 3.93 0.69 13.76
C ASN A 132 3.61 1.84 12.81
N VAL A 133 4.40 1.98 11.75
CA VAL A 133 4.22 3.03 10.72
C VAL A 133 3.01 2.66 9.86
N SER A 134 2.14 3.64 9.59
CA SER A 134 0.94 3.43 8.77
C SER A 134 1.03 4.12 7.41
N ALA A 135 1.38 5.41 7.38
CA ALA A 135 1.35 6.19 6.14
C ALA A 135 2.23 7.44 6.23
N MET A 136 2.51 8.06 5.09
CA MET A 136 3.17 9.36 4.99
C MET A 136 2.55 10.25 3.92
N VAL A 137 2.81 11.55 4.04
CA VAL A 137 2.55 12.56 3.02
C VAL A 137 3.69 13.56 2.97
N VAL A 138 3.93 14.15 1.80
CA VAL A 138 4.96 15.17 1.58
C VAL A 138 4.27 16.48 1.18
N ASP A 139 4.66 17.61 1.81
CA ASP A 139 4.16 18.91 1.44
C ASP A 139 4.94 19.52 0.26
N ARG A 140 4.48 20.66 -0.26
CA ARG A 140 5.10 21.36 -1.39
C ARG A 140 6.53 21.85 -1.11
N ASN A 141 6.92 21.95 0.17
CA ASN A 141 8.27 22.37 0.58
C ASN A 141 9.21 21.17 0.78
N GLY A 142 8.73 19.94 0.54
CA GLY A 142 9.49 18.72 0.75
C GLY A 142 9.58 18.29 2.22
N ASN A 143 8.75 18.85 3.12
CA ASN A 143 8.63 18.32 4.47
C ASN A 143 7.78 17.04 4.44
N VAL A 144 8.16 16.07 5.26
CA VAL A 144 7.52 14.77 5.34
C VAL A 144 6.75 14.63 6.64
N TYR A 145 5.53 14.17 6.56
CA TYR A 145 4.68 13.89 7.72
C TYR A 145 4.40 12.39 7.73
N VAL A 146 4.70 11.74 8.84
CA VAL A 146 4.54 10.29 9.03
C VAL A 146 3.62 10.04 10.21
N THR A 147 2.65 9.15 10.01
CA THR A 147 1.76 8.69 11.07
C THR A 147 1.86 7.19 11.29
N GLY A 148 1.54 6.78 12.49
CA GLY A 148 1.54 5.39 12.92
C GLY A 148 1.06 5.27 14.35
N SER A 149 1.20 4.09 14.94
CA SER A 149 0.86 3.86 16.34
C SER A 149 2.07 3.42 17.16
N THR A 150 2.04 3.71 18.46
CA THR A 150 3.07 3.34 19.40
C THR A 150 2.45 2.76 20.67
N GLY A 151 2.93 1.58 21.06
CA GLY A 151 2.62 0.94 22.35
C GLY A 151 3.80 0.96 23.31
N ASN A 152 3.70 0.27 24.43
CA ASN A 152 4.80 -0.01 25.35
C ASN A 152 5.60 1.21 25.80
N ASN A 153 5.04 2.05 26.70
CA ASN A 153 5.70 3.20 27.35
C ASN A 153 5.76 4.51 26.57
N GLY A 154 5.12 4.61 25.41
CA GLY A 154 5.08 5.86 24.65
C GLY A 154 6.34 6.12 23.83
N PHE A 155 6.31 7.19 23.07
CA PHE A 155 7.34 7.57 22.15
C PHE A 155 7.93 8.95 22.55
N PHE A 156 9.26 9.08 22.63
CA PHE A 156 9.98 10.32 22.98
C PHE A 156 9.49 11.04 24.24
N SER A 157 9.50 10.38 25.39
CA SER A 157 9.13 10.93 26.71
C SER A 157 7.65 11.28 26.91
N ASN A 158 6.79 11.12 25.92
CA ASN A 158 5.35 11.26 26.10
C ASN A 158 4.78 9.97 26.66
N GLN A 159 4.16 10.04 27.82
CA GLN A 159 3.46 8.89 28.37
C GLN A 159 2.26 8.54 27.49
N LEU A 160 1.99 7.24 27.32
CA LEU A 160 0.78 6.77 26.67
C LEU A 160 -0.45 7.28 27.43
N ARG A 161 -1.45 7.72 26.68
CA ARG A 161 -2.78 8.04 27.20
C ARG A 161 -3.64 6.78 27.32
N SER A 162 -3.35 5.80 26.44
CA SER A 162 -4.05 4.53 26.30
C SER A 162 -3.06 3.37 26.17
N SER A 163 -3.51 2.17 25.82
CA SER A 163 -2.60 1.03 25.58
C SER A 163 -1.81 1.19 24.28
N GLU A 164 -2.34 1.92 23.30
CA GLU A 164 -1.69 2.23 22.03
C GLU A 164 -2.22 3.57 21.50
N ASP A 165 -1.35 4.55 21.35
CA ASP A 165 -1.66 5.88 20.85
C ASP A 165 -1.17 6.05 19.43
N MET A 166 -1.86 6.89 18.64
CA MET A 166 -1.30 7.36 17.37
C MET A 166 -0.17 8.34 17.61
N PHE A 167 0.81 8.35 16.70
CA PHE A 167 1.80 9.40 16.58
C PHE A 167 1.71 10.10 15.21
N LEU A 168 2.14 11.35 15.19
CA LEU A 168 2.36 12.15 14.00
C LEU A 168 3.71 12.84 14.12
N ILE A 169 4.61 12.64 13.15
CA ILE A 169 5.96 13.18 13.14
C ILE A 169 6.14 14.03 11.89
N LYS A 170 6.71 15.22 12.05
CA LYS A 170 7.22 16.05 10.96
C LYS A 170 8.72 15.90 10.82
N PHE A 171 9.18 15.68 9.58
CA PHE A 171 10.57 15.86 9.17
C PHE A 171 10.66 17.04 8.21
N ASN A 172 11.67 17.89 8.39
CA ASN A 172 11.96 18.98 7.48
C ASN A 172 12.54 18.42 6.17
N SER A 173 12.55 19.22 5.11
CA SER A 173 13.03 18.81 3.79
C SER A 173 14.50 18.37 3.74
N ASP A 174 15.30 18.77 4.72
CA ASP A 174 16.70 18.35 4.93
C ASP A 174 16.85 17.04 5.72
N GLY A 175 15.74 16.41 6.12
CA GLY A 175 15.70 15.19 6.91
C GLY A 175 15.78 15.40 8.43
N THR A 176 15.98 16.63 8.91
CA THR A 176 15.97 16.89 10.36
C THR A 176 14.55 16.73 10.93
N ARG A 177 14.46 16.17 12.13
CA ARG A 177 13.19 16.00 12.82
C ARG A 177 12.65 17.35 13.28
N GLY A 178 11.43 17.69 12.89
CA GLY A 178 10.70 18.85 13.37
C GLY A 178 10.02 18.58 14.72
N TRP A 179 8.72 18.36 14.69
CA TRP A 179 7.92 18.09 15.89
C TRP A 179 7.32 16.69 15.88
N ILE A 180 6.89 16.23 17.07
CA ILE A 180 6.15 15.00 17.27
C ILE A 180 4.90 15.32 18.08
N THR A 181 3.75 14.77 17.64
CA THR A 181 2.50 14.78 18.37
C THR A 181 2.05 13.35 18.61
N GLN A 182 1.57 13.07 19.82
CA GLN A 182 0.96 11.81 20.20
C GLN A 182 -0.48 12.10 20.63
N ALA A 183 -1.43 11.34 20.11
CA ALA A 183 -2.86 11.53 20.33
C ALA A 183 -3.60 10.19 20.47
N GLY A 184 -4.63 10.19 21.31
CA GLY A 184 -5.47 9.02 21.56
C GLY A 184 -6.48 9.34 22.65
N PRO A 185 -7.45 8.44 22.93
CA PRO A 185 -8.35 8.56 24.06
C PRO A 185 -7.60 8.47 25.39
N GLN A 186 -8.21 8.93 26.48
CA GLN A 186 -7.60 8.87 27.82
C GLN A 186 -7.91 7.56 28.57
N GLU A 187 -8.43 6.58 27.88
CA GLU A 187 -8.81 5.29 28.46
C GLU A 187 -7.68 4.27 28.31
N LYS A 188 -7.21 3.71 29.43
CA LYS A 188 -6.03 2.84 29.49
C LYS A 188 -6.07 1.61 28.57
N GLU A 189 -7.25 1.04 28.35
CA GLU A 189 -7.44 -0.18 27.53
C GLU A 189 -7.69 0.12 26.05
N SER A 190 -7.79 1.41 25.70
CA SER A 190 -8.07 1.82 24.31
C SER A 190 -6.84 1.71 23.42
N ARG A 191 -7.09 1.61 22.11
CA ARG A 191 -6.06 1.63 21.06
C ARG A 191 -6.46 2.60 19.97
N THR A 192 -5.51 3.32 19.42
CA THR A 192 -5.70 4.25 18.31
C THR A 192 -4.70 3.97 17.22
N THR A 193 -5.19 3.38 16.12
CA THR A 193 -4.37 2.96 14.99
C THR A 193 -4.72 3.80 13.76
N PRO A 194 -3.86 4.75 13.35
CA PRO A 194 -4.06 5.48 12.11
C PRO A 194 -3.87 4.56 10.90
N THR A 195 -4.55 4.87 9.81
CA THR A 195 -4.48 4.09 8.56
C THR A 195 -4.00 4.91 7.38
N SER A 196 -4.33 6.22 7.36
CA SER A 196 -3.98 7.08 6.23
C SER A 196 -3.79 8.53 6.67
N ILE A 197 -3.09 9.31 5.86
CA ILE A 197 -2.75 10.71 6.09
C ILE A 197 -2.89 11.52 4.80
N SER A 198 -3.37 12.76 4.91
CA SER A 198 -3.42 13.72 3.81
C SER A 198 -3.06 15.12 4.32
N ILE A 199 -2.71 16.02 3.41
CA ILE A 199 -2.35 17.40 3.73
C ILE A 199 -3.06 18.37 2.78
N ASP A 200 -3.57 19.49 3.32
CA ASP A 200 -4.17 20.55 2.51
C ASP A 200 -3.11 21.56 2.02
N THR A 201 -3.56 22.49 1.20
CA THR A 201 -2.69 23.55 0.64
C THR A 201 -2.18 24.53 1.68
N SER A 202 -2.80 24.59 2.84
CA SER A 202 -2.40 25.46 3.99
C SER A 202 -1.44 24.73 4.94
N GLY A 203 -1.16 23.44 4.70
CA GLY A 203 -0.29 22.61 5.52
C GLY A 203 -1.01 21.99 6.73
N ASN A 204 -2.35 22.02 6.78
CA ASN A 204 -3.09 21.25 7.78
C ASN A 204 -3.06 19.77 7.42
N ILE A 205 -2.88 18.93 8.43
CA ILE A 205 -2.72 17.50 8.27
C ILE A 205 -4.00 16.80 8.74
N PHE A 206 -4.48 15.84 7.94
CA PHE A 206 -5.62 15.02 8.23
C PHE A 206 -5.18 13.57 8.41
N VAL A 207 -5.52 12.99 9.54
CA VAL A 207 -5.24 11.58 9.84
C VAL A 207 -6.56 10.87 10.09
N VAL A 208 -6.75 9.74 9.42
CA VAL A 208 -7.85 8.82 9.68
C VAL A 208 -7.31 7.52 10.24
N GLY A 209 -8.17 6.79 10.93
CA GLY A 209 -7.82 5.50 11.51
C GLY A 209 -8.97 4.95 12.34
N ASN A 210 -8.65 4.00 13.20
CA ASN A 210 -9.62 3.29 14.02
C ASN A 210 -9.24 3.43 15.51
N SER A 211 -10.23 3.61 16.35
CA SER A 211 -10.05 3.67 17.82
C SER A 211 -11.02 2.73 18.51
N SER A 212 -10.54 1.98 19.49
CA SER A 212 -11.41 1.14 20.33
C SER A 212 -12.02 1.90 21.52
N GLY A 213 -11.65 3.18 21.69
CA GLY A 213 -12.20 4.06 22.74
C GLY A 213 -12.76 5.37 22.18
N PRO A 214 -13.32 6.23 23.04
CA PRO A 214 -13.93 7.49 22.64
C PRO A 214 -12.88 8.50 22.20
N PHE A 215 -12.65 8.60 20.91
CA PHE A 215 -11.70 9.53 20.31
C PHE A 215 -12.44 10.51 19.39
N GLY A 216 -12.85 11.66 19.96
CA GLY A 216 -13.61 12.69 19.27
C GLY A 216 -15.12 12.52 19.27
N GLY A 217 -15.64 11.60 20.08
CA GLY A 217 -17.06 11.36 20.29
C GLY A 217 -17.31 10.68 21.63
N PRO A 218 -18.56 10.55 22.05
CA PRO A 218 -18.92 10.02 23.37
C PRO A 218 -18.97 8.49 23.42
N GLU A 219 -18.74 7.79 22.33
CA GLU A 219 -19.16 6.39 22.19
C GLU A 219 -18.03 5.41 22.47
N LEU A 220 -18.40 4.34 23.18
CA LEU A 220 -17.58 3.16 23.44
C LEU A 220 -17.72 2.18 22.26
N GLY A 221 -16.60 1.77 21.70
CA GLY A 221 -16.55 0.74 20.65
C GLY A 221 -15.49 1.02 19.58
N ALA A 222 -15.19 0.02 18.78
CA ALA A 222 -14.25 0.14 17.67
C ALA A 222 -14.87 0.95 16.54
N ASN A 223 -14.43 2.20 16.36
CA ASN A 223 -14.96 3.12 15.38
C ASN A 223 -13.86 3.83 14.62
N GLY A 224 -14.17 4.23 13.39
CA GLY A 224 -13.33 5.10 12.61
C GLY A 224 -13.22 6.50 13.22
N PHE A 225 -12.13 7.19 12.95
CA PHE A 225 -11.98 8.61 13.27
C PHE A 225 -11.34 9.39 12.12
N ILE A 226 -11.59 10.69 12.11
CA ILE A 226 -10.83 11.69 11.37
C ILE A 226 -10.35 12.77 12.33
N SER A 227 -9.08 13.13 12.25
CA SER A 227 -8.45 14.17 13.08
C SER A 227 -7.70 15.17 12.21
N LYS A 228 -7.84 16.46 12.51
CA LYS A 228 -7.11 17.56 11.89
C LYS A 228 -6.06 18.12 12.83
N PHE A 229 -4.88 18.36 12.28
CA PHE A 229 -3.76 19.03 12.96
C PHE A 229 -3.37 20.27 12.16
N ASP A 230 -2.96 21.33 12.87
CA ASP A 230 -2.36 22.50 12.24
C ASP A 230 -0.91 22.21 11.76
N PRO A 231 -0.26 23.12 11.01
CA PRO A 231 1.12 22.95 10.55
C PRO A 231 2.15 22.84 11.68
N GLN A 232 1.80 23.22 12.90
CA GLN A 232 2.62 23.12 14.11
C GLN A 232 2.42 21.79 14.85
N GLY A 233 1.49 20.93 14.38
CA GLY A 233 1.20 19.63 14.96
C GLY A 233 0.19 19.66 16.11
N ASN A 234 -0.50 20.77 16.32
CA ASN A 234 -1.56 20.85 17.33
C ASN A 234 -2.86 20.27 16.75
N GLN A 235 -3.51 19.38 17.49
CA GLN A 235 -4.81 18.84 17.11
C GLN A 235 -5.88 19.93 17.22
N THR A 236 -6.49 20.31 16.10
CA THR A 236 -7.53 21.35 16.05
C THR A 236 -8.91 20.80 16.28
N TRP A 237 -9.18 19.63 15.71
CA TRP A 237 -10.41 18.89 15.97
C TRP A 237 -10.24 17.39 15.68
N VAL A 238 -11.07 16.58 16.29
CA VAL A 238 -11.22 15.16 16.02
C VAL A 238 -12.70 14.80 15.99
N LYS A 239 -13.09 13.96 15.05
CA LYS A 239 -14.45 13.43 14.90
C LYS A 239 -14.41 11.93 14.85
N GLN A 240 -15.21 11.29 15.67
CA GLN A 240 -15.45 9.86 15.57
C GLN A 240 -16.50 9.59 14.48
N LEU A 241 -16.21 8.65 13.59
CA LEU A 241 -17.17 8.18 12.61
C LEU A 241 -18.03 7.14 13.28
N PHE A 242 -19.21 7.57 13.71
CA PHE A 242 -20.16 6.75 14.45
C PHE A 242 -21.48 6.67 13.67
N ILE A 243 -22.12 5.51 13.68
CA ILE A 243 -23.41 5.30 13.03
C ILE A 243 -24.42 4.80 14.05
N ALA A 244 -24.23 3.66 14.66
CA ALA A 244 -25.09 3.11 15.68
C ALA A 244 -24.32 2.19 16.62
N ARG A 245 -24.91 1.89 17.76
CA ARG A 245 -24.32 0.96 18.73
C ARG A 245 -24.16 -0.42 18.08
N PHE A 246 -22.98 -1.03 18.24
CA PHE A 246 -22.58 -2.35 17.70
C PHE A 246 -22.23 -2.41 16.20
N ILE A 247 -22.24 -1.29 15.47
CA ILE A 247 -21.76 -1.25 14.09
C ILE A 247 -20.25 -1.00 14.06
N GLN A 248 -19.52 -1.86 13.39
CA GLN A 248 -18.10 -1.68 13.19
C GLN A 248 -17.82 -0.90 11.90
N ILE A 249 -17.03 0.16 12.02
CA ILE A 249 -16.55 0.94 10.89
C ILE A 249 -15.02 0.88 10.88
N SER A 250 -14.45 0.49 9.76
CA SER A 250 -13.02 0.53 9.53
C SER A 250 -12.69 1.63 8.51
N THR A 251 -12.05 2.71 8.95
CA THR A 251 -11.52 3.72 8.03
C THR A 251 -10.20 3.27 7.44
N ARG A 252 -10.00 3.55 6.15
CA ARG A 252 -8.84 3.09 5.39
C ARG A 252 -8.07 4.18 4.70
N GLY A 253 -8.75 5.19 4.17
CA GLY A 253 -8.11 6.21 3.35
C GLY A 253 -8.66 7.60 3.57
N VAL A 254 -7.80 8.61 3.37
CA VAL A 254 -8.15 10.04 3.38
C VAL A 254 -7.47 10.74 2.22
N ALA A 255 -8.21 11.61 1.53
CA ALA A 255 -7.70 12.43 0.43
C ALA A 255 -8.27 13.85 0.50
N PHE A 256 -7.45 14.84 0.10
CA PHE A 256 -7.82 16.24 -0.03
C PHE A 256 -8.05 16.57 -1.52
N ASP A 257 -9.14 17.28 -1.86
CA ASP A 257 -9.52 17.58 -3.25
C ASP A 257 -8.71 18.73 -3.89
N ARG A 258 -7.66 19.19 -3.24
CA ARG A 258 -6.80 20.31 -3.63
C ARG A 258 -7.51 21.68 -3.65
N VAL A 259 -8.80 21.73 -3.35
CA VAL A 259 -9.61 22.96 -3.33
C VAL A 259 -10.02 23.27 -1.90
N ARG A 260 -10.81 22.40 -1.27
CA ARG A 260 -11.40 22.71 0.04
C ARG A 260 -11.73 21.48 0.90
N ASP A 261 -12.15 20.36 0.31
CA ASP A 261 -12.85 19.32 1.03
C ASP A 261 -12.01 18.06 1.24
N ILE A 262 -12.33 17.33 2.30
CA ILE A 262 -11.67 16.09 2.69
C ILE A 262 -12.61 14.92 2.43
N TYR A 263 -12.09 13.89 1.78
CA TYR A 263 -12.81 12.63 1.54
C TYR A 263 -12.19 11.53 2.38
N VAL A 264 -13.03 10.75 3.02
CA VAL A 264 -12.66 9.59 3.85
C VAL A 264 -13.37 8.35 3.33
N THR A 265 -12.63 7.27 3.16
CA THR A 265 -13.18 5.97 2.77
C THR A 265 -12.90 4.91 3.82
N GLY A 266 -13.71 3.90 3.79
CA GLY A 266 -13.59 2.72 4.64
C GLY A 266 -14.64 1.68 4.28
N SER A 267 -14.78 0.69 5.13
CA SER A 267 -15.83 -0.32 5.02
C SER A 267 -16.50 -0.57 6.37
N GLY A 268 -17.70 -1.10 6.33
CA GLY A 268 -18.48 -1.42 7.52
C GLY A 268 -19.75 -2.20 7.20
N ASP A 269 -20.29 -2.82 8.22
CA ASP A 269 -21.47 -3.69 8.16
C ASP A 269 -22.80 -2.94 8.36
N ALA A 270 -22.83 -1.66 7.94
CA ALA A 270 -23.96 -0.77 8.14
C ALA A 270 -24.62 -0.31 6.85
N ASN A 271 -25.92 -0.02 6.92
CA ASN A 271 -26.57 0.91 6.01
C ASN A 271 -26.38 2.33 6.56
N PHE A 272 -25.48 3.08 5.94
CA PHE A 272 -25.13 4.43 6.37
C PHE A 272 -26.23 5.47 6.08
N GLU A 273 -27.17 5.15 5.18
CA GLU A 273 -28.32 6.01 4.85
C GLU A 273 -29.37 5.96 5.95
N THR A 274 -29.72 4.75 6.39
CA THR A 274 -30.75 4.54 7.40
C THR A 274 -30.23 4.51 8.82
N ASN A 275 -28.91 4.51 9.01
CA ASN A 275 -28.24 4.37 10.28
C ASN A 275 -28.60 3.06 11.01
N THR A 276 -28.73 1.98 10.29
CA THR A 276 -29.14 0.66 10.79
C THR A 276 -28.11 -0.40 10.43
N GLU A 277 -28.07 -1.47 11.22
CA GLU A 277 -27.35 -2.68 10.87
C GLU A 277 -27.91 -3.28 9.57
N ILE A 278 -27.03 -3.82 8.73
CA ILE A 278 -27.45 -4.64 7.59
C ILE A 278 -27.74 -6.03 8.16
N ASN A 279 -28.98 -6.51 7.96
CA ASN A 279 -29.40 -7.85 8.42
C ASN A 279 -28.72 -9.01 7.63
N ASP A 280 -27.63 -8.75 6.93
CA ASP A 280 -26.91 -9.70 6.09
C ASP A 280 -25.54 -9.96 6.74
N PHE A 281 -25.48 -10.95 7.61
CA PHE A 281 -24.28 -11.34 8.34
C PHE A 281 -23.11 -11.57 7.38
N GLY A 282 -22.02 -10.79 7.53
CA GLY A 282 -20.77 -10.93 6.81
C GLY A 282 -20.62 -10.08 5.55
N ALA A 283 -21.54 -9.18 5.24
CA ALA A 283 -21.41 -8.22 4.14
C ALA A 283 -20.81 -6.90 4.64
N GLU A 284 -19.61 -6.55 4.17
CA GLU A 284 -19.04 -5.22 4.34
C GLU A 284 -19.42 -4.33 3.16
N ASN A 285 -19.70 -3.05 3.44
CA ASN A 285 -20.03 -2.06 2.43
C ASN A 285 -18.97 -0.98 2.40
N LEU A 286 -18.56 -0.59 1.20
CA LEU A 286 -17.70 0.55 0.99
C LEU A 286 -18.46 1.84 1.25
N PHE A 287 -17.86 2.76 1.97
CA PHE A 287 -18.39 4.11 2.16
C PHE A 287 -17.39 5.19 1.75
N ILE A 288 -17.93 6.36 1.41
CA ILE A 288 -17.21 7.61 1.23
C ILE A 288 -17.94 8.69 2.02
N PHE A 289 -17.22 9.37 2.91
CA PHE A 289 -17.70 10.59 3.56
C PHE A 289 -16.92 11.79 3.02
N LYS A 290 -17.64 12.88 2.80
CA LYS A 290 -17.06 14.20 2.50
C LYS A 290 -17.21 15.11 3.70
N TYR A 291 -16.12 15.73 4.11
CA TYR A 291 -16.06 16.64 5.24
C TYR A 291 -15.58 18.03 4.80
N ASP A 292 -16.19 19.06 5.40
CA ASP A 292 -15.69 20.43 5.33
C ASP A 292 -14.35 20.51 6.08
N ASN A 293 -13.33 21.06 5.42
CA ASN A 293 -11.99 21.17 5.97
C ASN A 293 -11.95 22.04 7.24
N ASP A 294 -12.71 23.14 7.30
CA ASP A 294 -12.59 24.13 8.36
C ASP A 294 -13.13 23.62 9.69
N ASN A 295 -14.33 23.04 9.67
CA ASN A 295 -15.07 22.70 10.87
C ASN A 295 -15.28 21.18 11.09
N GLY A 296 -14.88 20.36 10.10
CA GLY A 296 -15.05 18.91 10.16
C GLY A 296 -16.51 18.45 10.11
N ASN A 297 -17.43 19.26 9.55
CA ASN A 297 -18.81 18.86 9.37
C ASN A 297 -18.95 17.96 8.15
N LYS A 298 -19.70 16.87 8.32
CA LYS A 298 -20.03 15.95 7.23
C LYS A 298 -20.95 16.66 6.24
N GLN A 299 -20.54 16.73 4.95
CA GLN A 299 -21.30 17.37 3.89
C GLN A 299 -22.19 16.37 3.16
N PHE A 300 -21.63 15.22 2.75
CA PHE A 300 -22.38 14.12 2.17
C PHE A 300 -21.72 12.77 2.49
N PHE A 301 -22.44 11.69 2.17
CA PHE A 301 -21.87 10.36 2.08
C PHE A 301 -22.34 9.64 0.80
N ALA A 302 -21.56 8.68 0.35
CA ALA A 302 -21.93 7.70 -0.66
C ALA A 302 -21.59 6.30 -0.13
N GLN A 303 -22.38 5.32 -0.50
CA GLN A 303 -22.22 3.92 -0.12
C GLN A 303 -22.30 3.05 -1.36
N LEU A 304 -21.42 2.06 -1.44
CA LEU A 304 -21.53 0.96 -2.40
C LEU A 304 -21.75 -0.32 -1.61
N SER A 305 -22.91 -0.92 -1.80
CA SER A 305 -23.29 -2.17 -1.16
C SER A 305 -23.80 -3.18 -2.18
N PHE A 306 -23.64 -4.45 -1.85
CA PHE A 306 -24.15 -5.54 -2.66
C PHE A 306 -24.67 -6.64 -1.73
N PRO A 307 -25.92 -7.12 -1.87
CA PRO A 307 -26.50 -8.09 -0.97
C PRO A 307 -25.65 -9.35 -0.81
N SER A 308 -25.43 -9.77 0.42
CA SER A 308 -24.63 -10.96 0.80
C SER A 308 -23.20 -10.96 0.27
N ARG A 309 -22.61 -9.78 0.01
CA ARG A 309 -21.27 -9.61 -0.52
C ARG A 309 -20.50 -8.51 0.20
N SER A 310 -19.18 -8.71 0.31
CA SER A 310 -18.29 -7.72 0.89
C SER A 310 -17.63 -6.90 -0.20
N ILE A 311 -17.59 -5.60 0.02
CA ILE A 311 -16.81 -4.63 -0.76
C ILE A 311 -15.98 -3.84 0.23
N GLU A 312 -14.67 -4.08 0.20
CA GLU A 312 -13.71 -3.43 1.09
C GLU A 312 -12.98 -2.33 0.35
N SER A 313 -12.83 -1.17 0.97
CA SER A 313 -11.92 -0.12 0.50
C SER A 313 -10.57 -0.24 1.20
N ASN A 314 -9.49 0.05 0.48
CA ASN A 314 -8.12 0.11 1.04
C ASN A 314 -7.51 1.50 0.87
N THR A 315 -7.89 2.23 -0.17
CA THR A 315 -7.26 3.49 -0.56
C THR A 315 -8.23 4.42 -1.28
N ILE A 316 -7.92 5.72 -1.27
CA ILE A 316 -8.71 6.77 -1.94
C ILE A 316 -7.77 7.81 -2.53
N THR A 317 -8.10 8.32 -3.71
CA THR A 317 -7.48 9.52 -4.29
C THR A 317 -8.52 10.39 -4.95
N VAL A 318 -8.21 11.67 -5.18
CA VAL A 318 -9.11 12.66 -5.80
C VAL A 318 -8.36 13.36 -6.91
N ASP A 319 -8.97 13.47 -8.10
CA ASP A 319 -8.40 14.20 -9.22
C ASP A 319 -8.63 15.72 -9.10
N THR A 320 -8.05 16.49 -10.02
CA THR A 320 -8.16 17.96 -10.06
C THR A 320 -9.57 18.47 -10.35
N LEU A 321 -10.48 17.60 -10.82
CA LEU A 321 -11.89 17.90 -11.06
C LEU A 321 -12.79 17.55 -9.87
N GLY A 322 -12.21 17.02 -8.78
CA GLY A 322 -12.93 16.56 -7.60
C GLY A 322 -13.59 15.18 -7.77
N ASN A 323 -13.25 14.41 -8.81
CA ASN A 323 -13.71 13.04 -8.88
C ASN A 323 -12.93 12.19 -7.88
N VAL A 324 -13.66 11.30 -7.22
CA VAL A 324 -13.14 10.44 -6.15
C VAL A 324 -12.94 9.03 -6.69
N PHE A 325 -11.75 8.48 -6.50
CA PHE A 325 -11.43 7.10 -6.86
C PHE A 325 -11.11 6.31 -5.61
N VAL A 326 -11.74 5.15 -5.47
CA VAL A 326 -11.53 4.24 -4.35
C VAL A 326 -11.05 2.89 -4.89
N GLY A 327 -9.97 2.40 -4.32
CA GLY A 327 -9.41 1.09 -4.62
C GLY A 327 -9.56 0.14 -3.44
N GLY A 328 -9.79 -1.13 -3.74
CA GLY A 328 -9.94 -2.17 -2.73
C GLY A 328 -10.15 -3.54 -3.35
N ASN A 329 -11.01 -4.32 -2.73
CA ASN A 329 -11.39 -5.65 -3.22
C ASN A 329 -12.86 -5.96 -2.95
N SER A 330 -13.41 -6.91 -3.69
CA SER A 330 -14.78 -7.37 -3.51
C SER A 330 -14.91 -8.85 -3.86
N ASN A 331 -15.72 -9.59 -3.11
CA ASN A 331 -16.16 -10.93 -3.49
C ASN A 331 -17.45 -10.93 -4.33
N ALA A 332 -17.99 -9.75 -4.68
CA ALA A 332 -18.99 -9.59 -5.72
C ALA A 332 -18.32 -9.49 -7.08
N ASP A 333 -18.73 -10.28 -8.06
CA ASP A 333 -18.33 -10.09 -9.45
C ASP A 333 -19.38 -9.25 -10.17
N PHE A 334 -19.11 -7.97 -10.33
CA PHE A 334 -20.01 -7.02 -11.02
C PHE A 334 -20.08 -7.24 -12.53
N ARG A 335 -19.14 -8.01 -13.11
CA ARG A 335 -19.07 -8.29 -14.56
C ARG A 335 -20.06 -9.39 -14.96
N SER A 336 -20.13 -10.44 -14.16
CA SER A 336 -20.93 -11.63 -14.49
C SER A 336 -22.14 -11.84 -13.57
N GLY A 337 -22.19 -11.15 -12.44
CA GLY A 337 -23.14 -11.42 -11.36
C GLY A 337 -22.93 -12.79 -10.70
N ALA A 338 -21.82 -13.48 -11.01
CA ALA A 338 -21.53 -14.81 -10.51
C ALA A 338 -21.19 -14.76 -9.02
N ASN A 339 -21.59 -15.83 -8.33
CA ASN A 339 -21.22 -16.07 -6.95
C ASN A 339 -19.95 -16.93 -6.91
N GLY A 340 -18.90 -16.44 -6.28
CA GLY A 340 -17.67 -17.19 -6.07
C GLY A 340 -17.01 -16.85 -4.74
N THR A 341 -15.93 -17.53 -4.43
CA THR A 341 -15.15 -17.32 -3.22
C THR A 341 -13.96 -16.38 -3.44
N SER A 342 -13.63 -16.06 -4.70
CA SER A 342 -12.50 -15.21 -5.05
C SER A 342 -12.79 -13.73 -4.77
N HIS A 343 -11.77 -13.01 -4.31
CA HIS A 343 -11.79 -11.57 -4.17
C HIS A 343 -11.15 -10.93 -5.41
N LEU A 344 -11.84 -9.97 -6.01
CA LEU A 344 -11.42 -9.22 -7.19
C LEU A 344 -10.97 -7.83 -6.77
N ALA A 345 -9.83 -7.37 -7.29
CA ALA A 345 -9.45 -5.98 -7.15
C ALA A 345 -10.53 -5.09 -7.74
N THR A 346 -11.00 -4.13 -6.97
CA THR A 346 -12.14 -3.28 -7.33
C THR A 346 -11.70 -1.82 -7.30
N LEU A 347 -11.92 -1.13 -8.42
CA LEU A 347 -11.68 0.30 -8.60
C LEU A 347 -13.01 0.99 -8.90
N VAL A 348 -13.35 2.00 -8.11
CA VAL A 348 -14.63 2.68 -8.18
C VAL A 348 -14.42 4.18 -8.38
N LYS A 349 -15.20 4.80 -9.26
CA LYS A 349 -15.22 6.25 -9.46
C LYS A 349 -16.56 6.86 -9.06
N TYR A 350 -16.47 7.93 -8.30
CA TYR A 350 -17.58 8.85 -8.03
C TYR A 350 -17.24 10.25 -8.55
N ASN A 351 -18.24 11.01 -8.95
CA ASN A 351 -18.04 12.44 -9.22
C ASN A 351 -17.98 13.26 -7.92
N SER A 352 -17.66 14.55 -8.01
CA SER A 352 -17.57 15.46 -6.86
C SER A 352 -18.86 15.64 -6.05
N LEU A 353 -20.01 15.22 -6.59
CA LEU A 353 -21.30 15.20 -5.95
C LEU A 353 -21.63 13.88 -5.26
N GLY A 354 -20.72 12.89 -5.31
CA GLY A 354 -20.93 11.57 -4.71
C GLY A 354 -21.76 10.59 -5.57
N HIS A 355 -21.99 10.89 -6.85
CA HIS A 355 -22.69 9.97 -7.74
C HIS A 355 -21.72 8.97 -8.35
N LEU A 356 -22.01 7.68 -8.22
CA LEU A 356 -21.27 6.60 -8.84
C LEU A 356 -21.22 6.78 -10.37
N GLN A 357 -20.01 6.71 -10.93
CA GLN A 357 -19.78 6.84 -12.36
C GLN A 357 -19.52 5.48 -13.01
N TRP A 358 -18.61 4.71 -12.44
CA TRP A 358 -18.27 3.36 -12.93
C TRP A 358 -17.56 2.52 -11.84
N ILE A 359 -17.58 1.21 -12.06
CA ILE A 359 -16.85 0.19 -11.29
C ILE A 359 -16.02 -0.62 -12.27
N GLN A 360 -14.73 -0.81 -11.97
CA GLN A 360 -13.84 -1.71 -12.69
C GLN A 360 -13.33 -2.80 -11.76
N GLN A 361 -13.20 -4.01 -12.29
CA GLN A 361 -12.69 -5.15 -11.54
C GLN A 361 -11.60 -5.87 -12.32
N LEU A 362 -10.55 -6.24 -11.60
CA LEU A 362 -9.41 -7.02 -12.09
C LEU A 362 -9.27 -8.29 -11.27
N GLY A 363 -8.83 -9.34 -11.92
CA GLY A 363 -8.64 -10.64 -11.31
C GLY A 363 -9.27 -11.76 -12.12
N PRO A 364 -8.98 -13.01 -11.77
CA PRO A 364 -9.51 -14.15 -12.46
C PRO A 364 -11.04 -14.22 -12.33
N ALA A 365 -11.68 -14.84 -13.34
CA ALA A 365 -13.11 -15.09 -13.28
C ALA A 365 -13.47 -15.88 -12.01
N GLN A 366 -14.65 -15.60 -11.45
CA GLN A 366 -15.16 -16.33 -10.29
C GLN A 366 -15.22 -17.85 -10.58
N SER A 367 -14.69 -18.63 -9.66
CA SER A 367 -14.69 -20.09 -9.72
C SER A 367 -15.60 -20.64 -8.61
N GLN A 368 -16.33 -21.71 -8.95
CA GLN A 368 -17.07 -22.53 -7.99
C GLN A 368 -16.16 -23.55 -7.28
N ASP A 369 -14.94 -23.74 -7.78
CA ASP A 369 -13.96 -24.64 -7.18
C ASP A 369 -13.30 -23.96 -5.98
N PRO A 370 -13.47 -24.48 -4.74
CA PRO A 370 -12.84 -23.94 -3.54
C PRO A 370 -11.31 -23.94 -3.57
N GLN A 371 -10.69 -24.75 -4.44
CA GLN A 371 -9.24 -24.79 -4.63
C GLN A 371 -8.73 -23.59 -5.46
N ASN A 372 -9.60 -22.91 -6.18
CA ASN A 372 -9.31 -21.72 -6.98
C ASN A 372 -9.79 -20.45 -6.27
N ASN A 373 -9.53 -20.33 -4.99
CA ASN A 373 -9.82 -19.12 -4.21
C ASN A 373 -8.73 -18.08 -4.44
N TYR A 374 -8.97 -17.18 -5.38
CA TYR A 374 -8.04 -16.11 -5.72
C TYR A 374 -8.30 -14.87 -4.85
N HIS A 375 -7.22 -14.20 -4.49
CA HIS A 375 -7.28 -12.94 -3.75
C HIS A 375 -6.51 -11.86 -4.49
N THR A 376 -7.24 -10.89 -5.01
CA THR A 376 -6.69 -9.75 -5.75
C THR A 376 -7.21 -8.48 -5.12
N ALA A 377 -6.31 -7.57 -4.70
CA ALA A 377 -6.67 -6.35 -4.01
C ALA A 377 -5.79 -5.17 -4.44
N ILE A 378 -6.37 -3.97 -4.55
CA ILE A 378 -5.66 -2.70 -4.73
C ILE A 378 -5.33 -2.14 -3.35
N PHE A 379 -4.09 -1.67 -3.16
CA PHE A 379 -3.62 -1.09 -1.89
C PHE A 379 -3.25 0.39 -2.01
N SER A 380 -2.91 0.88 -3.20
CA SER A 380 -2.61 2.30 -3.39
C SER A 380 -3.09 2.78 -4.76
N LEU A 381 -3.47 4.05 -4.81
CA LEU A 381 -3.91 4.78 -6.00
C LEU A 381 -3.17 6.10 -6.12
N ASP A 382 -2.95 6.51 -7.36
CA ASP A 382 -2.53 7.86 -7.71
C ASP A 382 -3.25 8.33 -8.98
N THR A 383 -3.35 9.66 -9.19
CA THR A 383 -4.00 10.25 -10.37
C THR A 383 -3.15 11.36 -10.96
N ASP A 384 -2.91 11.32 -12.26
CA ASP A 384 -2.21 12.38 -12.97
C ASP A 384 -3.14 13.57 -13.32
N ASP A 385 -2.56 14.66 -13.81
CA ASP A 385 -3.31 15.87 -14.17
C ASP A 385 -4.24 15.68 -15.40
N LYS A 386 -4.10 14.56 -16.13
CA LYS A 386 -5.01 14.16 -17.22
C LYS A 386 -6.19 13.34 -16.71
N GLY A 387 -6.21 13.02 -15.42
CA GLY A 387 -7.22 12.18 -14.78
C GLY A 387 -7.02 10.68 -15.02
N ASN A 388 -5.84 10.23 -15.51
CA ASN A 388 -5.52 8.82 -15.54
C ASN A 388 -5.30 8.31 -14.12
N ILE A 389 -5.70 7.07 -13.89
CA ILE A 389 -5.63 6.43 -12.58
C ILE A 389 -4.56 5.34 -12.63
N TYR A 390 -3.62 5.42 -11.71
CA TYR A 390 -2.62 4.40 -11.46
C TYR A 390 -2.99 3.62 -10.21
N SER A 391 -2.96 2.30 -10.28
CA SER A 391 -3.21 1.45 -9.12
C SER A 391 -2.12 0.43 -8.93
N ILE A 392 -1.85 0.06 -7.68
CA ILE A 392 -0.96 -1.02 -7.32
C ILE A 392 -1.60 -1.91 -6.26
N GLY A 393 -1.28 -3.19 -6.31
CA GLY A 393 -1.81 -4.16 -5.38
C GLY A 393 -1.13 -5.51 -5.48
N THR A 394 -1.81 -6.54 -4.98
CA THR A 394 -1.33 -7.92 -5.02
C THR A 394 -2.37 -8.89 -5.53
N THR A 395 -1.91 -10.01 -6.07
CA THR A 395 -2.75 -11.10 -6.52
C THR A 395 -2.04 -12.45 -6.32
N ASN A 396 -2.80 -13.48 -5.97
CA ASN A 396 -2.37 -14.88 -6.08
C ASN A 396 -2.98 -15.59 -7.32
N GLY A 397 -3.59 -14.80 -8.22
CA GLY A 397 -4.15 -15.22 -9.49
C GLY A 397 -3.61 -14.39 -10.66
N ASN A 398 -4.24 -14.49 -11.82
CA ASN A 398 -3.92 -13.66 -12.98
C ASN A 398 -4.91 -12.49 -13.08
N ILE A 399 -4.41 -11.25 -13.15
CA ILE A 399 -5.25 -10.05 -13.18
C ILE A 399 -6.04 -9.88 -14.48
N LEU A 400 -5.61 -10.49 -15.59
CA LEU A 400 -6.22 -10.32 -16.92
C LEU A 400 -7.01 -11.53 -17.43
N ASN A 401 -7.33 -12.50 -16.59
CA ASN A 401 -7.98 -13.76 -17.04
C ASN A 401 -7.19 -14.60 -18.05
N VAL A 402 -5.91 -14.36 -18.23
CA VAL A 402 -5.05 -15.23 -19.05
C VAL A 402 -4.77 -16.49 -18.25
N TYR A 403 -4.83 -17.66 -18.86
CA TYR A 403 -4.70 -18.97 -18.18
C TYR A 403 -3.29 -19.27 -17.63
N GLU A 404 -2.40 -18.31 -17.63
CA GLU A 404 -1.07 -18.43 -17.04
C GLU A 404 -1.14 -18.26 -15.52
N ARG A 405 -0.55 -19.22 -14.81
CA ARG A 405 -0.46 -19.16 -13.35
C ARG A 405 0.43 -17.97 -12.94
N PRO A 406 0.16 -17.36 -11.78
CA PRO A 406 1.07 -16.38 -11.21
C PRO A 406 2.48 -16.97 -11.10
N THR A 407 3.50 -16.16 -11.29
CA THR A 407 4.89 -16.63 -11.22
C THR A 407 5.31 -16.91 -9.78
N GLY A 408 4.75 -16.17 -8.81
CA GLY A 408 5.01 -16.31 -7.37
C GLY A 408 3.89 -17.01 -6.61
N ILE A 409 4.03 -17.06 -5.28
CA ILE A 409 2.94 -17.42 -4.37
C ILE A 409 1.94 -16.26 -4.31
N GLN A 410 2.46 -15.04 -4.36
CA GLN A 410 1.70 -13.81 -4.47
C GLN A 410 2.52 -12.82 -5.31
N ASP A 411 1.91 -12.27 -6.33
CA ASP A 411 2.52 -11.32 -7.26
C ASP A 411 2.03 -9.91 -6.95
N LEU A 412 2.88 -8.92 -7.17
CA LEU A 412 2.42 -7.57 -7.27
C LEU A 412 1.86 -7.31 -8.66
N PHE A 413 0.87 -6.44 -8.76
CA PHE A 413 0.43 -5.88 -10.03
C PHE A 413 0.30 -4.36 -9.93
N PHE A 414 0.41 -3.69 -11.08
CA PHE A 414 0.05 -2.28 -11.21
C PHE A 414 -0.59 -2.02 -12.58
N THR A 415 -1.46 -1.01 -12.62
CA THR A 415 -2.28 -0.72 -13.80
C THR A 415 -2.39 0.77 -14.04
N LYS A 416 -2.69 1.11 -15.29
CA LYS A 416 -3.14 2.45 -15.69
C LYS A 416 -4.51 2.36 -16.34
N HIS A 417 -5.44 3.18 -15.86
CA HIS A 417 -6.75 3.37 -16.46
C HIS A 417 -6.91 4.81 -16.94
N ASN A 418 -7.69 5.00 -17.99
CA ASN A 418 -8.09 6.35 -18.41
C ASN A 418 -9.23 6.90 -17.51
N PRO A 419 -9.61 8.19 -17.64
CA PRO A 419 -10.69 8.79 -16.84
C PRO A 419 -12.06 8.12 -17.00
N SER A 420 -12.28 7.38 -18.11
CA SER A 420 -13.52 6.61 -18.36
C SER A 420 -13.50 5.23 -17.72
N GLY A 421 -12.38 4.83 -17.07
CA GLY A 421 -12.21 3.53 -16.42
C GLY A 421 -11.70 2.42 -17.35
N GLU A 422 -11.37 2.73 -18.61
CA GLU A 422 -10.80 1.73 -19.52
C GLU A 422 -9.35 1.44 -19.14
N LEU A 423 -8.99 0.17 -19.05
CA LEU A 423 -7.63 -0.28 -18.79
C LEU A 423 -6.73 0.05 -19.99
N ILE A 424 -5.73 0.90 -19.78
CA ILE A 424 -4.75 1.26 -20.82
C ILE A 424 -3.65 0.20 -20.87
N TRP A 425 -3.08 -0.14 -19.72
CA TRP A 425 -2.10 -1.21 -19.58
C TRP A 425 -2.09 -1.76 -18.14
N SER A 426 -1.52 -2.94 -18.00
CA SER A 426 -1.27 -3.59 -16.72
C SER A 426 0.06 -4.32 -16.73
N ARG A 427 0.62 -4.51 -15.56
CA ARG A 427 1.81 -5.33 -15.31
C ARG A 427 1.57 -6.18 -14.08
N GLN A 428 2.03 -7.43 -14.13
CA GLN A 428 2.04 -8.36 -13.00
C GLN A 428 3.46 -8.90 -12.86
N ILE A 429 4.03 -8.77 -11.66
CA ILE A 429 5.43 -9.11 -11.39
C ILE A 429 5.47 -10.04 -10.19
N GLY A 430 6.00 -11.24 -10.40
CA GLY A 430 6.18 -12.25 -9.37
C GLY A 430 7.61 -12.80 -9.35
N THR A 431 7.88 -13.65 -8.38
CA THR A 431 9.09 -14.45 -8.29
C THR A 431 8.70 -15.85 -7.83
N PRO A 432 9.18 -16.94 -8.49
CA PRO A 432 8.81 -18.30 -8.13
C PRO A 432 9.01 -18.59 -6.64
N ASN A 433 7.97 -19.14 -6.01
CA ASN A 433 7.95 -19.49 -4.58
C ASN A 433 8.18 -18.32 -3.61
N ARG A 434 7.89 -17.07 -4.03
CA ARG A 434 8.06 -15.85 -3.23
C ARG A 434 6.77 -15.04 -3.19
N PHE A 435 6.75 -14.07 -2.25
CA PHE A 435 5.69 -13.09 -2.15
C PHE A 435 6.22 -11.73 -2.56
N LYS A 436 5.52 -11.04 -3.45
CA LYS A 436 5.70 -9.62 -3.75
C LYS A 436 4.42 -8.87 -3.48
N ILE A 437 4.51 -7.85 -2.63
CA ILE A 437 3.36 -7.05 -2.21
C ILE A 437 3.60 -5.60 -2.66
N GLY A 438 2.69 -5.06 -3.45
CA GLY A 438 2.72 -3.65 -3.84
C GLY A 438 1.99 -2.79 -2.81
N ASN A 439 2.68 -1.82 -2.19
CA ASN A 439 2.15 -1.02 -1.07
C ASN A 439 1.91 0.45 -1.42
N GLY A 440 2.60 0.99 -2.42
CA GLY A 440 2.47 2.40 -2.78
C GLY A 440 2.85 2.65 -4.23
N ILE A 441 2.15 3.59 -4.87
CA ILE A 441 2.38 4.04 -6.23
C ILE A 441 2.24 5.56 -6.30
N THR A 442 3.08 6.21 -7.07
CA THR A 442 3.05 7.65 -7.31
C THR A 442 3.74 7.99 -8.63
N HIS A 443 3.52 9.19 -9.14
CA HIS A 443 4.15 9.67 -10.37
C HIS A 443 4.83 11.04 -10.14
N ASP A 444 5.82 11.38 -10.99
CA ASP A 444 6.39 12.72 -11.05
C ASP A 444 5.73 13.59 -12.16
N LEU A 445 6.07 14.87 -12.20
CA LEU A 445 5.56 15.81 -13.19
C LEU A 445 5.98 15.47 -14.64
N ASN A 446 6.96 14.60 -14.82
CA ASN A 446 7.41 14.13 -16.14
C ASN A 446 6.66 12.87 -16.59
N GLY A 447 5.77 12.33 -15.75
CA GLY A 447 5.00 11.12 -16.00
C GLY A 447 5.75 9.81 -15.69
N ASN A 448 6.95 9.89 -15.08
CA ASN A 448 7.60 8.68 -14.57
C ASN A 448 6.81 8.13 -13.39
N LEU A 449 6.64 6.82 -13.37
CA LEU A 449 5.91 6.11 -12.33
C LEU A 449 6.89 5.50 -11.33
N TYR A 450 6.60 5.67 -10.05
CA TYR A 450 7.37 5.09 -8.96
C TYR A 450 6.46 4.22 -8.11
N TYR A 451 6.93 3.04 -7.74
CA TYR A 451 6.21 2.21 -6.79
C TYR A 451 7.13 1.59 -5.75
N VAL A 452 6.55 1.28 -4.61
CA VAL A 452 7.22 0.62 -3.49
C VAL A 452 6.43 -0.62 -3.08
N GLY A 453 7.15 -1.62 -2.65
CA GLY A 453 6.55 -2.84 -2.15
C GLY A 453 7.50 -3.65 -1.27
N ASN A 454 7.04 -4.83 -0.88
CA ASN A 454 7.79 -5.77 -0.06
C ASN A 454 8.14 -7.02 -0.87
N HIS A 455 9.39 -7.40 -0.81
CA HIS A 455 9.88 -8.69 -1.28
C HIS A 455 10.11 -9.59 -0.06
N ILE A 456 9.34 -10.65 0.06
CA ILE A 456 9.42 -11.59 1.16
C ILE A 456 10.17 -12.83 0.68
N HIS A 457 11.29 -13.13 1.34
CA HIS A 457 12.14 -14.28 1.03
C HIS A 457 12.55 -15.03 2.31
N GLY A 458 13.22 -16.17 2.18
CA GLY A 458 13.55 -17.05 3.29
C GLY A 458 12.56 -18.20 3.49
N GLU A 459 12.93 -19.17 4.32
CA GLU A 459 12.07 -20.30 4.71
C GLU A 459 11.07 -19.89 5.79
N ALA A 460 10.01 -20.68 5.96
CA ALA A 460 8.83 -20.33 6.78
C ALA A 460 9.13 -19.87 8.22
N ALA A 461 10.27 -20.24 8.80
CA ALA A 461 10.66 -19.89 10.17
C ALA A 461 11.49 -18.59 10.28
N MET A 462 12.12 -18.14 9.18
CA MET A 462 12.95 -16.93 9.12
C MET A 462 12.65 -16.20 7.81
N ARG A 463 11.53 -15.47 7.79
CA ARG A 463 11.16 -14.64 6.63
C ARG A 463 11.89 -13.33 6.74
N ASP A 464 12.83 -13.10 5.84
CA ASP A 464 13.37 -11.78 5.60
C ASP A 464 12.40 -10.99 4.72
N ILE A 465 12.26 -9.72 5.02
CA ILE A 465 11.42 -8.81 4.23
C ILE A 465 12.28 -7.60 3.87
N ASP A 466 12.38 -7.33 2.58
CA ASP A 466 13.05 -6.14 2.05
C ASP A 466 12.05 -5.23 1.36
N ILE A 467 12.27 -3.93 1.50
CA ILE A 467 11.59 -2.94 0.67
C ILE A 467 12.25 -2.92 -0.70
N PHE A 468 11.47 -2.95 -1.76
CA PHE A 468 11.95 -2.58 -3.08
C PHE A 468 11.23 -1.32 -3.59
N ILE A 469 11.98 -0.51 -4.32
CA ILE A 469 11.49 0.68 -5.03
C ILE A 469 11.79 0.46 -6.49
N ALA A 470 10.89 0.81 -7.38
CA ALA A 470 11.12 0.77 -8.81
C ALA A 470 10.61 2.02 -9.50
N LYS A 471 11.28 2.40 -10.60
CA LYS A 471 10.90 3.48 -11.50
C LYS A 471 10.62 2.93 -12.88
N TYR A 472 9.50 3.37 -13.45
CA TYR A 472 9.09 3.16 -14.84
C TYR A 472 8.96 4.49 -15.57
N LYS A 473 9.37 4.46 -16.87
CA LYS A 473 9.21 5.60 -17.80
C LYS A 473 7.95 5.46 -18.61
#